data_97bab4ae694ceedc8944a9e77e9ff4b9
#
_entry.id   97bab4ae694ceedc8944a9e77e9ff4b9
#
_cell.length_a   1.000
_cell.length_b   1.000
_cell.length_c   1.000
_cell.angle_alpha   90.00
_cell.angle_beta   90.00
_cell.angle_gamma   90.00
#
_symmetry.space_group_name_H-M   'P 1'
#
loop_
_entity.id
_entity.type
_entity.pdbx_description
1 polymer ?
#
loop_
_entity_poly.entity_id
_entity_poly.type
_entity_poly.pdbx_seq_one_letter_code
_entity_poly.pdbx_strand_id
1 'polypeptide(L)'
;MKGAAFYLILTAALLAESDAAPAQDSAADKAVFGKCQACHAVGTGAKNKLGPELNGLAGRKAGAVAGYQYSPALKNSGFAWDQASFAAFMQNPKTKVPGNKMAFAGMKDQAEIASLWTYLARFNVDGSSK
;
A
#
# COMPACT_ATOMS: atom_id res chain seq x y z
N MET A 1 -75.56 3.88 11.69
CA MET A 1 -74.56 4.66 12.42
C MET A 1 -73.22 4.25 11.90
N LYS A 2 -72.46 5.19 11.35
CA LYS A 2 -71.32 4.93 10.52
C LYS A 2 -70.03 4.98 11.38
N GLY A 3 -69.33 3.84 11.56
CA GLY A 3 -68.07 3.77 12.22
C GLY A 3 -66.92 3.88 11.20
N ALA A 4 -66.22 4.98 11.23
CA ALA A 4 -65.04 5.19 10.40
C ALA A 4 -63.84 4.42 11.01
N ALA A 5 -63.37 3.42 10.31
CA ALA A 5 -62.14 2.74 10.66
C ALA A 5 -60.94 3.57 10.18
N PHE A 6 -60.20 4.10 11.13
CA PHE A 6 -58.91 4.73 10.84
C PHE A 6 -57.84 3.63 10.63
N TYR A 7 -57.40 3.45 9.42
CA TYR A 7 -56.22 2.65 9.14
C TYR A 7 -54.94 3.48 9.39
N LEU A 8 -54.30 3.17 10.48
CA LEU A 8 -52.91 3.66 10.72
C LEU A 8 -51.99 2.92 9.78
N ILE A 9 -51.52 3.59 8.76
CA ILE A 9 -50.43 3.07 7.90
C ILE A 9 -49.11 3.34 8.65
N LEU A 10 -48.57 2.29 9.23
CA LEU A 10 -47.23 2.29 9.84
C LEU A 10 -46.22 2.19 8.70
N THR A 11 -45.68 3.32 8.25
CA THR A 11 -44.54 3.33 7.31
C THR A 11 -43.27 2.97 8.08
N ALA A 12 -42.82 1.73 7.96
CA ALA A 12 -41.51 1.32 8.42
C ALA A 12 -40.46 1.99 7.52
N ALA A 13 -39.78 3.00 8.06
CA ALA A 13 -38.59 3.53 7.42
C ALA A 13 -37.47 2.48 7.56
N LEU A 14 -37.09 1.82 6.46
CA LEU A 14 -35.87 1.05 6.39
C LEU A 14 -34.69 2.04 6.48
N LEU A 15 -34.07 2.10 7.64
CA LEU A 15 -32.76 2.70 7.79
C LEU A 15 -31.78 1.74 7.07
N ALA A 16 -31.32 2.13 5.89
CA ALA A 16 -30.20 1.47 5.25
C ALA A 16 -28.96 1.77 6.12
N GLU A 17 -28.59 0.82 6.97
CA GLU A 17 -27.28 0.83 7.60
C GLU A 17 -26.26 0.66 6.48
N SER A 18 -25.59 1.74 6.13
CA SER A 18 -24.41 1.69 5.30
C SER A 18 -23.34 0.99 6.13
N ASP A 19 -23.13 -0.30 5.87
CA ASP A 19 -21.94 -1.00 6.29
C ASP A 19 -20.73 -0.32 5.62
N ALA A 20 -20.20 0.69 6.32
CA ALA A 20 -18.89 1.18 6.00
C ALA A 20 -17.93 0.00 6.21
N ALA A 21 -17.34 -0.52 5.12
CA ALA A 21 -16.28 -1.51 5.22
C ALA A 21 -15.25 -1.02 6.25
N PRO A 22 -14.83 -1.85 7.22
CA PRO A 22 -13.84 -1.44 8.20
C PRO A 22 -12.62 -0.92 7.44
N ALA A 23 -12.20 0.30 7.75
CA ALA A 23 -10.93 0.84 7.27
C ALA A 23 -9.88 -0.22 7.59
N GLN A 24 -9.19 -0.74 6.55
CA GLN A 24 -8.12 -1.73 6.73
C GLN A 24 -7.21 -1.23 7.83
N ASP A 25 -6.97 -2.07 8.82
CA ASP A 25 -6.27 -1.72 10.04
C ASP A 25 -4.88 -1.18 9.70
N SER A 26 -4.73 0.13 9.76
CA SER A 26 -3.46 0.81 9.47
C SER A 26 -2.33 0.35 10.39
N ALA A 27 -2.65 -0.19 11.56
CA ALA A 27 -1.68 -0.74 12.50
C ALA A 27 -1.13 -2.09 12.02
N ALA A 28 -1.99 -2.98 11.47
CA ALA A 28 -1.55 -4.25 10.89
C ALA A 28 -0.70 -4.02 9.64
N ASP A 29 -1.11 -3.12 8.76
CA ASP A 29 -0.35 -2.75 7.56
C ASP A 29 1.03 -2.18 7.93
N LYS A 30 1.07 -1.31 8.92
CA LYS A 30 2.32 -0.73 9.44
C LYS A 30 3.24 -1.80 10.04
N ALA A 31 2.69 -2.80 10.71
CA ALA A 31 3.47 -3.88 11.33
C ALA A 31 4.25 -4.68 10.27
N VAL A 32 3.66 -4.91 9.09
CA VAL A 32 4.36 -5.58 7.98
C VAL A 32 5.57 -4.76 7.51
N PHE A 33 5.45 -3.43 7.46
CA PHE A 33 6.57 -2.54 7.12
C PHE A 33 7.73 -2.64 8.10
N GLY A 34 7.52 -3.10 9.31
CA GLY A 34 8.58 -3.37 10.28
C GLY A 34 9.72 -4.24 9.74
N LYS A 35 9.44 -5.14 8.82
CA LYS A 35 10.43 -5.97 8.12
C LYS A 35 11.35 -5.18 7.18
N CYS A 36 10.96 -3.97 6.82
CA CYS A 36 11.64 -3.10 5.84
C CYS A 36 12.40 -1.94 6.49
N GLN A 37 12.08 -1.61 7.75
CA GLN A 37 12.55 -0.40 8.44
C GLN A 37 14.08 -0.34 8.64
N ALA A 38 14.76 -1.48 8.67
CA ALA A 38 16.21 -1.49 8.78
C ALA A 38 16.89 -0.79 7.59
N CYS A 39 16.27 -0.87 6.40
CA CYS A 39 16.83 -0.39 5.15
C CYS A 39 16.04 0.74 4.50
N HIS A 40 14.77 0.89 4.80
CA HIS A 40 13.86 1.86 4.17
C HIS A 40 13.17 2.76 5.20
N ALA A 41 12.74 3.93 4.75
CA ALA A 41 11.94 4.86 5.53
C ALA A 41 10.77 5.39 4.70
N VAL A 42 9.68 5.74 5.37
CA VAL A 42 8.52 6.46 4.80
C VAL A 42 8.06 7.54 5.79
N GLY A 43 7.27 8.46 5.28
CA GLY A 43 6.69 9.54 6.07
C GLY A 43 7.45 10.85 5.88
N THR A 44 6.98 11.88 6.57
CA THR A 44 7.58 13.21 6.52
C THR A 44 9.03 13.15 7.02
N GLY A 45 9.95 13.71 6.23
CA GLY A 45 11.37 13.73 6.56
C GLY A 45 12.12 12.41 6.32
N ALA A 46 11.48 11.40 5.70
CA ALA A 46 12.14 10.16 5.35
C ALA A 46 13.33 10.39 4.43
N LYS A 47 14.43 9.70 4.72
CA LYS A 47 15.68 9.79 3.97
C LYS A 47 16.11 8.42 3.46
N ASN A 48 16.93 8.43 2.40
CA ASN A 48 17.61 7.22 1.94
C ASN A 48 18.49 6.65 3.07
N LYS A 49 18.49 5.32 3.15
CA LYS A 49 19.31 4.54 4.09
C LYS A 49 20.10 3.51 3.27
N LEU A 50 20.17 2.26 3.71
CA LEU A 50 20.68 1.16 2.89
C LEU A 50 19.84 0.92 1.64
N GLY A 51 18.53 1.19 1.72
CA GLY A 51 17.62 1.28 0.59
C GLY A 51 17.11 2.71 0.38
N PRO A 52 16.46 2.97 -0.76
CA PRO A 52 15.83 4.27 -1.00
C PRO A 52 14.65 4.52 -0.05
N GLU A 53 14.32 5.78 0.20
CA GLU A 53 13.06 6.12 0.83
C GLU A 53 11.87 5.68 -0.06
N LEU A 54 10.73 5.38 0.52
CA LEU A 54 9.60 4.76 -0.18
C LEU A 54 8.36 5.67 -0.28
N ASN A 55 8.52 6.98 -0.07
CA ASN A 55 7.44 7.94 -0.26
C ASN A 55 7.02 8.02 -1.73
N GLY A 56 5.72 8.14 -1.98
CA GLY A 56 5.20 8.24 -3.33
C GLY A 56 5.49 7.02 -4.21
N LEU A 57 5.62 5.83 -3.61
CA LEU A 57 5.97 4.61 -4.34
C LEU A 57 4.96 4.26 -5.42
N ALA A 58 3.66 4.38 -5.13
CA ALA A 58 2.62 4.10 -6.11
C ALA A 58 2.72 5.04 -7.32
N GLY A 59 2.99 4.48 -8.49
CA GLY A 59 3.19 5.21 -9.75
C GLY A 59 4.61 5.74 -9.96
N ARG A 60 5.51 5.60 -8.99
CA ARG A 60 6.91 6.03 -9.13
C ARG A 60 7.66 5.07 -10.04
N LYS A 61 8.45 5.63 -10.96
CA LYS A 61 9.34 4.84 -11.80
C LYS A 61 10.40 4.13 -10.93
N ALA A 62 10.62 2.86 -11.19
CA ALA A 62 11.67 2.10 -10.52
C ALA A 62 13.04 2.74 -10.77
N GLY A 63 13.84 2.82 -9.72
CA GLY A 63 15.17 3.43 -9.81
C GLY A 63 15.19 4.96 -9.86
N ALA A 64 14.11 5.66 -9.50
CA ALA A 64 13.96 7.10 -9.73
C ALA A 64 14.21 8.01 -8.50
N VAL A 65 14.42 7.46 -7.31
CA VAL A 65 14.64 8.31 -6.11
C VAL A 65 15.96 9.06 -6.25
N ALA A 66 15.89 10.39 -6.09
CA ALA A 66 17.06 11.25 -6.14
C ALA A 66 18.05 10.91 -5.02
N GLY A 67 19.33 10.95 -5.34
CA GLY A 67 20.41 10.75 -4.37
C GLY A 67 20.62 9.31 -3.90
N TYR A 68 19.85 8.34 -4.40
CA TYR A 68 20.10 6.93 -4.11
C TYR A 68 20.83 6.22 -5.25
N GLN A 69 21.85 5.46 -4.91
CA GLN A 69 22.58 4.66 -5.90
C GLN A 69 21.93 3.30 -6.08
N TYR A 70 21.10 3.19 -7.10
CA TYR A 70 20.49 1.91 -7.49
C TYR A 70 21.49 0.99 -8.20
N SER A 71 21.19 -0.32 -8.20
CA SER A 71 21.83 -1.22 -9.15
C SER A 71 21.50 -0.79 -10.59
N PRO A 72 22.41 -1.00 -11.54
CA PRO A 72 22.09 -0.77 -12.97
C PRO A 72 20.85 -1.52 -13.42
N ALA A 73 20.65 -2.74 -12.93
CA ALA A 73 19.49 -3.56 -13.25
C ALA A 73 18.17 -2.89 -12.85
N LEU A 74 18.06 -2.36 -11.64
CA LEU A 74 16.83 -1.69 -11.20
C LEU A 74 16.66 -0.33 -11.88
N LYS A 75 17.72 0.44 -12.01
CA LYS A 75 17.69 1.75 -12.69
C LYS A 75 17.20 1.65 -14.13
N ASN A 76 17.59 0.60 -14.84
CA ASN A 76 17.27 0.36 -16.24
C ASN A 76 16.05 -0.55 -16.46
N SER A 77 15.34 -0.93 -15.40
CA SER A 77 14.22 -1.88 -15.47
C SER A 77 13.01 -1.37 -16.25
N GLY A 78 12.81 -0.05 -16.28
CA GLY A 78 11.83 0.61 -17.16
C GLY A 78 10.37 0.58 -16.70
N PHE A 79 10.05 -0.08 -15.58
CA PHE A 79 8.68 -0.14 -15.07
C PHE A 79 8.41 0.92 -13.99
N ALA A 80 7.13 1.22 -13.77
CA ALA A 80 6.66 1.99 -12.63
C ALA A 80 6.05 1.04 -11.59
N TRP A 81 6.13 1.44 -10.32
CA TRP A 81 5.55 0.66 -9.23
C TRP A 81 4.03 0.75 -9.24
N ASP A 82 3.39 -0.36 -9.44
CA ASP A 82 1.98 -0.62 -9.22
C ASP A 82 1.81 -1.86 -8.33
N GLN A 83 0.57 -2.21 -8.00
CA GLN A 83 0.32 -3.36 -7.14
C GLN A 83 0.89 -4.66 -7.71
N ALA A 84 0.77 -4.89 -9.02
CA ALA A 84 1.24 -6.12 -9.67
C ALA A 84 2.76 -6.20 -9.72
N SER A 85 3.44 -5.13 -10.14
CA SER A 85 4.91 -5.09 -10.20
C SER A 85 5.53 -5.15 -8.80
N PHE A 86 4.91 -4.49 -7.82
CA PHE A 86 5.31 -4.57 -6.43
C PHE A 86 5.18 -6.00 -5.87
N ALA A 87 4.04 -6.65 -6.10
CA ALA A 87 3.83 -8.02 -5.64
C ALA A 87 4.84 -8.98 -6.25
N ALA A 88 5.11 -8.89 -7.55
CA ALA A 88 6.11 -9.71 -8.22
C ALA A 88 7.52 -9.50 -7.65
N PHE A 89 7.88 -8.24 -7.38
CA PHE A 89 9.18 -7.90 -6.78
C PHE A 89 9.29 -8.40 -5.33
N MET A 90 8.24 -8.23 -4.52
CA MET A 90 8.24 -8.71 -3.14
C MET A 90 8.28 -10.23 -3.02
N GLN A 91 7.66 -10.95 -3.94
CA GLN A 91 7.73 -12.41 -3.97
C GLN A 91 9.16 -12.92 -4.23
N ASN A 92 9.82 -12.36 -5.21
CA ASN A 92 11.19 -12.72 -5.57
C ASN A 92 11.89 -11.55 -6.28
N PRO A 93 12.58 -10.69 -5.54
CA PRO A 93 13.26 -9.53 -6.12
C PRO A 93 14.27 -9.90 -7.21
N LYS A 94 14.99 -11.00 -7.04
CA LYS A 94 16.01 -11.45 -8.00
C LYS A 94 15.40 -11.98 -9.30
N THR A 95 14.23 -12.57 -9.24
CA THR A 95 13.52 -13.03 -10.44
C THR A 95 12.89 -11.85 -11.18
N LYS A 96 12.26 -10.92 -10.45
CA LYS A 96 11.62 -9.74 -11.06
C LYS A 96 12.64 -8.78 -11.68
N VAL A 97 13.75 -8.55 -10.99
CA VAL A 97 14.84 -7.68 -11.46
C VAL A 97 16.18 -8.39 -11.22
N PRO A 98 16.60 -9.25 -12.13
CA PRO A 98 17.90 -9.92 -12.02
C PRO A 98 19.03 -8.88 -11.92
N GLY A 99 19.93 -9.07 -10.97
CA GLY A 99 21.04 -8.14 -10.73
C GLY A 99 20.72 -6.95 -9.82
N ASN A 100 19.52 -6.88 -9.25
CA ASN A 100 19.25 -5.89 -8.20
C ASN A 100 20.07 -6.20 -6.94
N LYS A 101 20.42 -5.17 -6.18
CA LYS A 101 21.28 -5.28 -4.99
C LYS A 101 20.52 -5.37 -3.66
N MET A 102 19.21 -5.40 -3.67
CA MET A 102 18.41 -5.49 -2.45
C MET A 102 18.64 -6.83 -1.75
N ALA A 103 19.12 -6.78 -0.52
CA ALA A 103 19.39 -7.98 0.29
C ALA A 103 18.10 -8.48 0.95
N PHE A 104 17.20 -9.02 0.15
CA PHE A 104 15.89 -9.50 0.58
C PHE A 104 15.50 -10.75 -0.23
N ALA A 105 15.19 -11.84 0.48
CA ALA A 105 14.91 -13.13 -0.16
C ALA A 105 13.50 -13.22 -0.77
N GLY A 106 12.59 -12.37 -0.34
CA GLY A 106 11.20 -12.36 -0.78
C GLY A 106 10.21 -12.70 0.33
N MET A 107 8.95 -12.38 0.07
CA MET A 107 7.79 -12.72 0.90
C MET A 107 6.91 -13.70 0.15
N LYS A 108 6.40 -14.73 0.84
CA LYS A 108 5.53 -15.75 0.23
C LYS A 108 4.05 -15.49 0.47
N ASP A 109 3.71 -14.81 1.56
CA ASP A 109 2.34 -14.52 1.93
C ASP A 109 1.78 -13.36 1.11
N GLN A 110 0.83 -13.67 0.23
CA GLN A 110 0.19 -12.68 -0.64
C GLN A 110 -0.60 -11.63 0.13
N ALA A 111 -1.19 -12.00 1.26
CA ALA A 111 -1.94 -11.06 2.10
C ALA A 111 -0.99 -10.05 2.76
N GLU A 112 0.18 -10.48 3.24
CA GLU A 112 1.21 -9.57 3.74
C GLU A 112 1.73 -8.62 2.66
N ILE A 113 1.95 -9.11 1.44
CA ILE A 113 2.39 -8.27 0.32
C ILE A 113 1.34 -7.21 -0.01
N ALA A 114 0.06 -7.59 -0.07
CA ALA A 114 -1.02 -6.66 -0.34
C ALA A 114 -1.17 -5.61 0.78
N SER A 115 -1.03 -6.02 2.03
CA SER A 115 -1.05 -5.14 3.20
C SER A 115 0.11 -4.13 3.16
N LEU A 116 1.30 -4.59 2.83
CA LEU A 116 2.48 -3.72 2.67
C LEU A 116 2.28 -2.69 1.54
N TRP A 117 1.75 -3.12 0.40
CA TRP A 117 1.40 -2.20 -0.69
C TRP A 117 0.40 -1.14 -0.25
N THR A 118 -0.68 -1.55 0.41
CA THR A 118 -1.70 -0.64 0.94
C THR A 118 -1.10 0.40 1.88
N TYR A 119 -0.20 -0.02 2.74
CA TYR A 119 0.51 0.89 3.65
C TYR A 119 1.38 1.90 2.90
N LEU A 120 2.24 1.42 1.99
CA LEU A 120 3.17 2.27 1.25
C LEU A 120 2.47 3.22 0.28
N ALA A 121 1.37 2.78 -0.35
CA ALA A 121 0.60 3.59 -1.29
C ALA A 121 -0.09 4.81 -0.66
N ARG A 122 -0.17 4.87 0.68
CA ARG A 122 -0.73 6.03 1.41
C ARG A 122 0.17 7.24 1.41
N PHE A 123 1.46 7.07 1.20
CA PHE A 123 2.41 8.18 1.29
C PHE A 123 2.53 8.91 -0.03
N ASN A 124 2.36 10.24 0.03
CA ASN A 124 2.70 11.15 -1.06
C ASN A 124 4.23 11.27 -1.17
N VAL A 125 4.70 11.90 -2.24
CA VAL A 125 6.14 12.11 -2.48
C VAL A 125 6.81 12.88 -1.33
N ASP A 126 6.09 13.81 -0.72
CA ASP A 126 6.57 14.61 0.44
C ASP A 126 6.50 13.85 1.79
N GLY A 127 5.98 12.62 1.78
CA GLY A 127 5.81 11.81 2.97
C GLY A 127 4.54 12.07 3.76
N SER A 128 3.68 13.00 3.33
CA SER A 128 2.36 13.16 3.93
C SER A 128 1.47 11.97 3.61
N SER A 129 0.54 11.66 4.50
CA SER A 129 -0.46 10.61 4.28
C SER A 129 -1.63 11.12 3.45
N LYS A 130 -2.10 10.28 2.55
CA LYS A 130 -3.34 10.53 1.79
C LYS A 130 -4.55 10.33 2.68
#